data_a3ce92674b8a002b3f34a7ea7e47d47e
#
_entry.id   a3ce92674b8a002b3f34a7ea7e47d47e
#
_cell.length_a   1.000
_cell.length_b   1.000
_cell.length_c   1.000
_cell.angle_alpha   90.00
_cell.angle_beta   90.00
_cell.angle_gamma   90.00
#
_symmetry.space_group_name_H-M   'P 1'
#
loop_
_entity.id
_entity.type
_entity.pdbx_description
1 polymer ?
#
loop_
_entity_poly.entity_id
_entity_poly.type
_entity_poly.pdbx_seq_one_letter_code
_entity_poly.pdbx_strand_id
1 'polypeptide(L)'
;MRLYAGLSRVFPRSFSAKLLAVTFVGIHLPLLLLIVWLASQSELGGRPLWSVVIVALLATLAGTALTLSALYRLLAPLRIAADALDAYYADQRLPTLPEHGDDELGRLLRGINRSLRGIDAGMRDLKKHALFDSLTEALNRRGCEQAMLDSVTAAQREGWPFVLFVLDMDNLKTINDRFGHLAGDRVLVRLVESAYGWLGAQDWIGRW
;
A
#
# COMPACT_ATOMS: atom_id res chain seq x y z
N MET A 1 -1.23 20.11 -19.38
CA MET A 1 -1.89 18.82 -19.65
C MET A 1 -1.73 18.30 -21.09
N ARG A 2 -1.73 19.14 -22.14
CA ARG A 2 -1.58 18.69 -23.54
C ARG A 2 -0.25 17.96 -23.84
N LEU A 3 0.87 18.45 -23.31
CA LEU A 3 2.20 17.82 -23.46
C LEU A 3 2.24 16.41 -22.84
N TYR A 4 1.69 16.27 -21.63
CA TYR A 4 1.60 14.99 -20.92
C TYR A 4 0.76 13.97 -21.71
N ALA A 5 -0.37 14.40 -22.26
CA ALA A 5 -1.24 13.55 -23.06
C ALA A 5 -0.56 13.09 -24.36
N GLY A 6 0.22 13.98 -25.03
CA GLY A 6 1.03 13.64 -26.21
C GLY A 6 2.10 12.59 -25.90
N LEU A 7 2.88 12.81 -24.83
CA LEU A 7 3.91 11.87 -24.39
C LEU A 7 3.35 10.53 -23.90
N SER A 8 2.12 10.52 -23.36
CA SER A 8 1.46 9.29 -22.91
C SER A 8 1.07 8.36 -24.07
N ARG A 9 0.97 8.86 -25.29
CA ARG A 9 0.77 8.02 -26.50
C ARG A 9 2.05 7.27 -26.89
N VAL A 10 3.22 7.87 -26.66
CA VAL A 10 4.52 7.28 -27.01
C VAL A 10 5.06 6.42 -25.86
N PHE A 11 4.91 6.89 -24.63
CA PHE A 11 5.37 6.21 -23.40
C PHE A 11 4.20 6.00 -22.43
N PRO A 12 3.26 5.06 -22.70
CA PRO A 12 2.03 4.94 -21.92
C PRO A 12 2.26 4.54 -20.45
N ARG A 13 3.29 3.73 -20.18
CA ARG A 13 3.51 3.10 -18.86
C ARG A 13 4.67 3.68 -18.04
N SER A 14 5.40 4.67 -18.53
CA SER A 14 6.59 5.18 -17.82
C SER A 14 6.60 6.70 -17.74
N PHE A 15 6.39 7.23 -16.54
CA PHE A 15 6.56 8.65 -16.26
C PHE A 15 8.02 9.07 -16.42
N SER A 16 8.96 8.26 -15.96
CA SER A 16 10.40 8.50 -16.12
C SER A 16 10.80 8.63 -17.60
N ALA A 17 10.27 7.78 -18.48
CA ALA A 17 10.56 7.85 -19.91
C ALA A 17 10.04 9.15 -20.57
N LYS A 18 8.87 9.65 -20.14
CA LYS A 18 8.32 10.94 -20.59
C LYS A 18 9.23 12.09 -20.20
N LEU A 19 9.68 12.08 -18.96
CA LEU A 19 10.56 13.10 -18.41
C LEU A 19 11.94 13.06 -19.07
N LEU A 20 12.49 11.85 -19.28
CA LEU A 20 13.72 11.63 -20.03
C LEU A 20 13.63 12.20 -21.45
N ALA A 21 12.54 11.93 -22.17
CA ALA A 21 12.35 12.43 -23.53
C ALA A 21 12.29 13.96 -23.57
N VAL A 22 11.56 14.60 -22.65
CA VAL A 22 11.48 16.08 -22.59
C VAL A 22 12.84 16.68 -22.28
N THR A 23 13.55 16.13 -21.31
CA THR A 23 14.89 16.62 -20.90
C THR A 23 15.89 16.43 -22.05
N PHE A 24 15.87 15.26 -22.71
CA PHE A 24 16.75 14.99 -23.84
C PHE A 24 16.51 15.97 -24.99
N VAL A 25 15.28 16.15 -25.42
CA VAL A 25 14.93 17.09 -26.48
C VAL A 25 15.27 18.53 -26.08
N GLY A 26 14.94 18.94 -24.83
CA GLY A 26 15.22 20.29 -24.32
C GLY A 26 16.71 20.64 -24.30
N ILE A 27 17.58 19.66 -24.08
CA ILE A 27 19.05 19.86 -24.04
C ILE A 27 19.65 19.77 -25.46
N HIS A 28 19.27 18.77 -26.25
CA HIS A 28 19.93 18.48 -27.52
C HIS A 28 19.41 19.32 -28.68
N LEU A 29 18.14 19.72 -28.68
CA LEU A 29 17.58 20.53 -29.77
C LEU A 29 18.27 21.90 -29.91
N PRO A 30 18.47 22.71 -28.83
CA PRO A 30 19.21 23.96 -28.93
C PRO A 30 20.67 23.76 -29.36
N LEU A 31 21.31 22.68 -28.89
CA LEU A 31 22.69 22.35 -29.27
C LEU A 31 22.78 22.03 -30.78
N LEU A 32 21.87 21.21 -31.30
CA LEU A 32 21.82 20.86 -32.72
C LEU A 32 21.58 22.12 -33.58
N LEU A 33 20.67 23.01 -33.16
CA LEU A 33 20.43 24.28 -33.84
C LEU A 33 21.68 25.16 -33.85
N LEU A 34 22.39 25.23 -32.72
CA LEU A 34 23.66 25.97 -32.63
C LEU A 34 24.74 25.39 -33.52
N ILE A 35 24.88 24.06 -33.59
CA ILE A 35 25.84 23.39 -34.47
C ILE A 35 25.51 23.66 -35.94
N VAL A 36 24.25 23.57 -36.35
CA VAL A 36 23.80 23.86 -37.71
C VAL A 36 24.06 25.33 -38.08
N TRP A 37 23.75 26.26 -37.15
CA TRP A 37 24.01 27.67 -37.35
C TRP A 37 25.53 27.95 -37.50
N LEU A 38 26.38 27.36 -36.63
CA LEU A 38 27.80 27.50 -36.67
C LEU A 38 28.40 26.94 -37.98
N ALA A 39 27.89 25.79 -38.44
CA ALA A 39 28.28 25.16 -39.69
C ALA A 39 27.87 25.99 -40.94
N SER A 40 26.80 26.78 -40.85
CA SER A 40 26.36 27.68 -41.93
C SER A 40 27.23 28.93 -42.07
N GLN A 41 28.02 29.26 -41.07
CA GLN A 41 28.99 30.37 -41.13
C GLN A 41 30.28 29.91 -41.82
N SER A 42 30.28 29.99 -43.16
CA SER A 42 31.24 29.40 -44.05
C SER A 42 32.75 29.86 -43.89
N GLU A 43 32.99 30.87 -43.07
CA GLU A 43 34.37 31.36 -42.82
C GLU A 43 35.13 30.57 -41.74
N LEU A 44 34.47 29.66 -41.00
CA LEU A 44 35.07 28.83 -39.95
C LEU A 44 35.43 27.41 -40.41
N GLY A 45 35.54 27.18 -41.71
CA GLY A 45 35.86 25.87 -42.29
C GLY A 45 37.32 25.44 -42.05
N GLY A 46 37.54 24.66 -40.98
CA GLY A 46 38.80 24.05 -40.69
C GLY A 46 38.75 23.03 -39.54
N ARG A 47 39.83 22.23 -39.37
CA ARG A 47 40.00 21.23 -38.32
C ARG A 47 39.64 21.71 -36.89
N PRO A 48 39.89 22.96 -36.46
CA PRO A 48 39.55 23.44 -35.13
C PRO A 48 38.04 23.48 -34.86
N LEU A 49 37.19 23.74 -35.86
CA LEU A 49 35.76 23.77 -35.71
C LEU A 49 35.18 22.38 -35.32
N TRP A 50 35.63 21.33 -36.01
CA TRP A 50 35.19 19.98 -35.73
C TRP A 50 35.60 19.48 -34.35
N SER A 51 36.77 19.87 -33.85
CA SER A 51 37.22 19.52 -32.50
C SER A 51 36.32 20.17 -31.45
N VAL A 52 35.95 21.43 -31.59
CA VAL A 52 35.04 22.13 -30.71
C VAL A 52 33.65 21.48 -30.71
N VAL A 53 33.11 21.14 -31.88
CA VAL A 53 31.81 20.46 -32.02
C VAL A 53 31.83 19.10 -31.33
N ILE A 54 32.88 18.29 -31.52
CA ILE A 54 32.99 16.97 -30.89
C ILE A 54 33.08 17.11 -29.37
N VAL A 55 33.91 18.02 -28.85
CA VAL A 55 33.99 18.24 -27.40
C VAL A 55 32.67 18.72 -26.83
N ALA A 56 32.01 19.67 -27.47
CA ALA A 56 30.68 20.15 -27.05
C ALA A 56 29.63 19.02 -27.05
N LEU A 57 29.61 18.17 -28.05
CA LEU A 57 28.72 17.02 -28.15
C LEU A 57 28.99 16.01 -27.02
N LEU A 58 30.27 15.65 -26.79
CA LEU A 58 30.63 14.71 -25.73
C LEU A 58 30.29 15.27 -24.34
N ALA A 59 30.58 16.54 -24.07
CA ALA A 59 30.24 17.20 -22.83
C ALA A 59 28.72 17.22 -22.59
N THR A 60 27.93 17.50 -23.63
CA THR A 60 26.47 17.52 -23.54
C THR A 60 25.90 16.12 -23.31
N LEU A 61 26.43 15.09 -23.99
CA LEU A 61 26.03 13.70 -23.76
C LEU A 61 26.36 13.27 -22.33
N ALA A 62 27.56 13.58 -21.82
CA ALA A 62 27.93 13.26 -20.45
C ALA A 62 27.07 13.99 -19.43
N GLY A 63 26.81 15.29 -19.61
CA GLY A 63 25.92 16.08 -18.77
C GLY A 63 24.48 15.53 -18.78
N THR A 64 23.99 15.14 -19.94
CA THR A 64 22.67 14.51 -20.08
C THR A 64 22.59 13.19 -19.34
N ALA A 65 23.59 12.31 -19.52
CA ALA A 65 23.62 11.02 -18.82
C ALA A 65 23.64 11.20 -17.29
N LEU A 66 24.42 12.18 -16.78
CA LEU A 66 24.47 12.52 -15.37
C LEU A 66 23.10 13.03 -14.87
N THR A 67 22.50 13.97 -15.59
CA THR A 67 21.18 14.54 -15.24
C THR A 67 20.08 13.48 -15.22
N LEU A 68 20.07 12.60 -16.25
CA LEU A 68 19.10 11.51 -16.34
C LEU A 68 19.28 10.50 -15.21
N SER A 69 20.54 10.17 -14.84
CA SER A 69 20.85 9.29 -13.73
C SER A 69 20.39 9.88 -12.40
N ALA A 70 20.68 11.16 -12.16
CA ALA A 70 20.24 11.87 -10.96
C ALA A 70 18.72 11.91 -10.86
N LEU A 71 18.03 12.24 -11.94
CA LEU A 71 16.57 12.30 -12.01
C LEU A 71 15.91 10.94 -11.76
N TYR A 72 16.47 9.87 -12.34
CA TYR A 72 16.02 8.51 -12.10
C TYR A 72 16.08 8.14 -10.61
N ARG A 73 17.18 8.52 -9.93
CA ARG A 73 17.36 8.29 -8.48
C ARG A 73 16.41 9.13 -7.64
N LEU A 74 16.22 10.40 -8.00
CA LEU A 74 15.31 11.31 -7.30
C LEU A 74 13.83 10.89 -7.40
N LEU A 75 13.45 10.21 -8.50
CA LEU A 75 12.10 9.69 -8.69
C LEU A 75 11.90 8.27 -8.13
N ALA A 76 12.97 7.60 -7.67
CA ALA A 76 12.86 6.25 -7.11
C ALA A 76 11.85 6.14 -5.95
N PRO A 77 11.77 7.07 -4.99
CA PRO A 77 10.80 7.01 -3.90
C PRO A 77 9.34 7.05 -4.37
N LEU A 78 9.04 7.78 -5.46
CA LEU A 78 7.68 7.80 -6.03
C LEU A 78 7.29 6.43 -6.62
N ARG A 79 8.24 5.72 -7.22
CA ARG A 79 8.00 4.37 -7.74
C ARG A 79 7.79 3.39 -6.60
N ILE A 80 8.63 3.47 -5.55
CA ILE A 80 8.44 2.66 -4.33
C ILE A 80 7.06 2.90 -3.73
N ALA A 81 6.58 4.14 -3.70
CA ALA A 81 5.25 4.46 -3.21
C ALA A 81 4.13 3.88 -4.08
N ALA A 82 4.27 3.92 -5.40
CA ALA A 82 3.31 3.33 -6.33
C ALA A 82 3.26 1.80 -6.20
N ASP A 83 4.43 1.14 -6.20
CA ASP A 83 4.54 -0.31 -6.04
C ASP A 83 3.98 -0.78 -4.69
N ALA A 84 4.19 0.01 -3.62
CA ALA A 84 3.66 -0.27 -2.30
C ALA A 84 2.13 -0.17 -2.24
N LEU A 85 1.54 0.82 -2.92
CA LEU A 85 0.09 0.93 -3.03
C LEU A 85 -0.50 -0.25 -3.81
N ASP A 86 0.11 -0.63 -4.93
CA ASP A 86 -0.32 -1.77 -5.73
C ASP A 86 -0.23 -3.08 -4.93
N ALA A 87 0.86 -3.28 -4.16
CA ALA A 87 1.02 -4.44 -3.28
C ALA A 87 -0.03 -4.47 -2.15
N TYR A 88 -0.38 -3.30 -1.58
CA TYR A 88 -1.44 -3.23 -0.56
C TYR A 88 -2.80 -3.64 -1.12
N TYR A 89 -3.14 -3.19 -2.34
CA TYR A 89 -4.40 -3.57 -2.97
C TYR A 89 -4.44 -5.05 -3.37
N ALA A 90 -3.32 -5.64 -3.78
CA ALA A 90 -3.26 -7.04 -4.18
C ALA A 90 -3.27 -8.01 -2.98
N ASP A 91 -2.43 -7.75 -1.97
CA ASP A 91 -2.13 -8.70 -0.90
C ASP A 91 -2.66 -8.26 0.48
N GLN A 92 -3.20 -7.04 0.61
CA GLN A 92 -3.60 -6.41 1.88
C GLN A 92 -2.46 -6.36 2.92
N ARG A 93 -1.21 -6.45 2.47
CA ARG A 93 -0.03 -6.29 3.32
C ARG A 93 0.29 -4.82 3.48
N LEU A 94 0.30 -4.33 4.71
CA LEU A 94 0.63 -2.93 4.99
C LEU A 94 2.10 -2.67 4.67
N PRO A 95 2.42 -1.93 3.59
CA PRO A 95 3.79 -1.59 3.26
C PRO A 95 4.30 -0.49 4.20
N THR A 96 5.60 -0.45 4.43
CA THR A 96 6.25 0.65 5.14
C THR A 96 7.10 1.43 4.15
N LEU A 97 6.67 2.64 3.80
CA LEU A 97 7.44 3.55 2.96
C LEU A 97 8.51 4.26 3.79
N PRO A 98 9.68 4.55 3.20
CA PRO A 98 10.74 5.29 3.88
C PRO A 98 10.26 6.70 4.25
N GLU A 99 10.41 7.08 5.51
CA GLU A 99 9.97 8.37 6.06
C GLU A 99 11.14 9.39 6.10
N HIS A 100 12.08 9.29 5.16
CA HIS A 100 13.25 10.16 5.11
C HIS A 100 12.94 11.47 4.38
N GLY A 101 13.50 12.57 4.91
CA GLY A 101 13.40 13.90 4.32
C GLY A 101 12.20 14.73 4.84
N ASP A 102 12.47 16.05 4.95
CA ASP A 102 11.45 17.05 5.35
C ASP A 102 10.94 17.88 4.16
N ASP A 103 11.29 17.43 2.95
CA ASP A 103 10.83 18.02 1.69
C ASP A 103 9.41 17.60 1.31
N GLU A 104 8.93 18.02 0.14
CA GLU A 104 7.59 17.70 -0.37
C GLU A 104 7.39 16.21 -0.55
N LEU A 105 8.45 15.49 -0.96
CA LEU A 105 8.42 14.06 -1.16
C LEU A 105 8.33 13.31 0.16
N GLY A 106 9.12 13.68 1.16
CA GLY A 106 9.04 13.11 2.51
C GLY A 106 7.66 13.33 3.14
N ARG A 107 7.06 14.54 2.96
CA ARG A 107 5.68 14.81 3.41
C ARG A 107 4.65 13.93 2.71
N LEU A 108 4.81 13.72 1.40
CA LEU A 108 3.92 12.86 0.62
C LEU A 108 3.99 11.41 1.11
N LEU A 109 5.19 10.86 1.29
CA LEU A 109 5.39 9.49 1.76
C LEU A 109 4.83 9.27 3.17
N ARG A 110 5.06 10.22 4.09
CA ARG A 110 4.43 10.19 5.43
C ARG A 110 2.89 10.26 5.36
N GLY A 111 2.36 11.07 4.44
CA GLY A 111 0.92 11.15 4.19
C GLY A 111 0.34 9.82 3.72
N ILE A 112 0.99 9.16 2.76
CA ILE A 112 0.60 7.83 2.26
C ILE A 112 0.66 6.79 3.39
N ASN A 113 1.76 6.72 4.16
CA ASN A 113 1.89 5.81 5.31
C ASN A 113 0.75 6.00 6.32
N ARG A 114 0.42 7.26 6.65
CA ARG A 114 -0.67 7.57 7.59
C ARG A 114 -2.02 7.12 7.03
N SER A 115 -2.29 7.38 5.75
CA SER A 115 -3.54 6.98 5.11
C SER A 115 -3.70 5.46 5.06
N LEU A 116 -2.65 4.73 4.69
CA LEU A 116 -2.66 3.27 4.64
C LEU A 116 -2.89 2.66 6.03
N ARG A 117 -2.20 3.18 7.06
CA ARG A 117 -2.43 2.73 8.46
C ARG A 117 -3.86 3.03 8.92
N GLY A 118 -4.43 4.18 8.54
CA GLY A 118 -5.81 4.52 8.86
C GLY A 118 -6.82 3.60 8.19
N ILE A 119 -6.63 3.29 6.90
CA ILE A 119 -7.48 2.35 6.16
C ILE A 119 -7.39 0.95 6.79
N ASP A 120 -6.19 0.47 7.08
CA ASP A 120 -5.96 -0.85 7.66
C ASP A 120 -6.56 -0.98 9.08
N ALA A 121 -6.44 0.06 9.90
CA ALA A 121 -7.10 0.13 11.22
C ALA A 121 -8.63 0.11 11.07
N GLY A 122 -9.19 0.93 10.17
CA GLY A 122 -10.62 0.95 9.90
C GLY A 122 -11.16 -0.38 9.37
N MET A 123 -10.42 -1.06 8.50
CA MET A 123 -10.78 -2.39 8.00
C MET A 123 -10.77 -3.45 9.12
N ARG A 124 -9.78 -3.40 10.03
CA ARG A 124 -9.74 -4.28 11.20
C ARG A 124 -10.92 -4.04 12.14
N ASP A 125 -11.25 -2.77 12.40
CA ASP A 125 -12.39 -2.40 13.23
C ASP A 125 -13.71 -2.87 12.61
N LEU A 126 -13.90 -2.64 11.31
CA LEU A 126 -15.08 -3.13 10.59
C LEU A 126 -15.18 -4.66 10.67
N LYS A 127 -14.06 -5.38 10.49
CA LYS A 127 -14.03 -6.84 10.62
C LYS A 127 -14.33 -7.29 12.05
N LYS A 128 -13.78 -6.59 13.06
CA LYS A 128 -14.07 -6.87 14.47
C LYS A 128 -15.57 -6.74 14.74
N HIS A 129 -16.20 -5.63 14.37
CA HIS A 129 -17.64 -5.42 14.57
C HIS A 129 -18.52 -6.38 13.75
N ALA A 130 -18.06 -6.80 12.57
CA ALA A 130 -18.78 -7.72 11.72
C ALA A 130 -18.82 -9.17 12.24
N LEU A 131 -17.79 -9.59 12.99
CA LEU A 131 -17.60 -10.99 13.39
C LEU A 131 -17.63 -11.23 14.91
N PHE A 132 -17.53 -10.18 15.74
CA PHE A 132 -17.48 -10.32 17.19
C PHE A 132 -18.68 -9.64 17.86
N ASP A 133 -19.10 -10.16 18.99
CA ASP A 133 -20.11 -9.59 19.87
C ASP A 133 -19.51 -8.42 20.67
N SER A 134 -20.18 -7.28 20.67
CA SER A 134 -19.68 -6.05 21.29
C SER A 134 -19.63 -6.09 22.82
N LEU A 135 -20.37 -6.98 23.46
CA LEU A 135 -20.41 -7.13 24.92
C LEU A 135 -19.31 -8.08 25.42
N THR A 136 -19.23 -9.24 24.79
CA THR A 136 -18.40 -10.36 25.30
C THR A 136 -17.08 -10.53 24.55
N GLU A 137 -16.90 -9.85 23.42
CA GLU A 137 -15.79 -10.03 22.47
C GLU A 137 -15.65 -11.46 21.91
N ALA A 138 -16.59 -12.36 22.21
CA ALA A 138 -16.72 -13.65 21.54
C ALA A 138 -17.18 -13.46 20.10
N LEU A 139 -17.10 -14.50 19.26
CA LEU A 139 -17.67 -14.44 17.92
C LEU A 139 -19.17 -14.13 18.02
N ASN A 140 -19.67 -13.22 17.20
CA ASN A 140 -21.12 -13.05 17.02
C ASN A 140 -21.68 -14.16 16.13
N ARG A 141 -23.00 -14.18 15.90
CA ARG A 141 -23.65 -15.20 15.09
C ARG A 141 -22.96 -15.41 13.73
N ARG A 142 -22.62 -14.31 13.03
CA ARG A 142 -21.94 -14.39 11.73
C ARG A 142 -20.53 -14.94 11.84
N GLY A 143 -19.81 -14.55 12.90
CA GLY A 143 -18.49 -15.09 13.20
C GLY A 143 -18.55 -16.59 13.51
N CYS A 144 -19.56 -17.05 14.27
CA CYS A 144 -19.80 -18.47 14.53
C CYS A 144 -20.06 -19.26 13.24
N GLU A 145 -20.93 -18.74 12.35
CA GLU A 145 -21.24 -19.38 11.07
C GLU A 145 -19.96 -19.57 10.23
N GLN A 146 -19.12 -18.55 10.15
CA GLN A 146 -17.85 -18.62 9.43
C GLN A 146 -16.86 -19.60 10.09
N ALA A 147 -16.65 -19.47 11.41
CA ALA A 147 -15.73 -20.34 12.14
C ALA A 147 -16.15 -21.81 12.08
N MET A 148 -17.45 -22.10 12.10
CA MET A 148 -17.98 -23.44 11.96
C MET A 148 -17.65 -24.05 10.58
N LEU A 149 -17.87 -23.28 9.50
CA LEU A 149 -17.54 -23.73 8.13
C LEU A 149 -16.05 -24.02 7.99
N ASP A 150 -15.20 -23.12 8.50
CA ASP A 150 -13.74 -23.25 8.43
C ASP A 150 -13.29 -24.48 9.24
N SER A 151 -13.82 -24.69 10.45
CA SER A 151 -13.48 -25.81 11.32
C SER A 151 -13.92 -27.15 10.75
N VAL A 152 -15.13 -27.25 10.19
CA VAL A 152 -15.61 -28.48 9.53
C VAL A 152 -14.75 -28.81 8.31
N THR A 153 -14.40 -27.80 7.52
CA THR A 153 -13.55 -27.99 6.33
C THR A 153 -12.15 -28.48 6.74
N ALA A 154 -11.55 -27.89 7.79
CA ALA A 154 -10.26 -28.30 8.31
C ALA A 154 -10.32 -29.73 8.88
N ALA A 155 -11.34 -30.05 9.66
CA ALA A 155 -11.56 -31.38 10.23
C ALA A 155 -11.66 -32.46 9.14
N GLN A 156 -12.41 -32.20 8.06
CA GLN A 156 -12.52 -33.12 6.92
C GLN A 156 -11.19 -33.32 6.19
N ARG A 157 -10.42 -32.23 6.01
CA ARG A 157 -9.14 -32.30 5.31
C ARG A 157 -8.09 -33.05 6.11
N GLU A 158 -8.06 -32.86 7.43
CA GLU A 158 -7.01 -33.36 8.31
C GLU A 158 -7.39 -34.65 9.06
N GLY A 159 -8.66 -35.07 8.93
CA GLY A 159 -9.18 -36.28 9.56
C GLY A 159 -9.36 -36.15 11.09
N TRP A 160 -9.52 -34.91 11.60
CA TRP A 160 -9.71 -34.65 13.02
C TRP A 160 -11.19 -34.60 13.40
N PRO A 161 -11.55 -34.96 14.64
CA PRO A 161 -12.91 -34.82 15.11
C PRO A 161 -13.26 -33.33 15.32
N PHE A 162 -14.47 -32.94 14.90
CA PHE A 162 -15.08 -31.66 15.22
C PHE A 162 -16.20 -31.87 16.23
N VAL A 163 -16.22 -31.09 17.31
CA VAL A 163 -17.26 -31.14 18.33
C VAL A 163 -17.85 -29.75 18.53
N LEU A 164 -19.16 -29.63 18.50
CA LEU A 164 -19.88 -28.39 18.77
C LEU A 164 -20.65 -28.50 20.07
N PHE A 165 -20.43 -27.57 20.98
CA PHE A 165 -21.21 -27.40 22.21
C PHE A 165 -22.11 -26.20 22.07
N VAL A 166 -23.39 -26.38 22.46
CA VAL A 166 -24.34 -25.27 22.61
C VAL A 166 -24.69 -25.15 24.08
N LEU A 167 -24.42 -23.96 24.63
CA LEU A 167 -24.65 -23.67 26.04
C LEU A 167 -25.74 -22.61 26.17
N ASP A 168 -26.61 -22.78 27.16
CA ASP A 168 -27.60 -21.78 27.55
C ASP A 168 -27.45 -21.47 29.04
N MET A 169 -27.68 -20.22 29.40
CA MET A 169 -27.54 -19.76 30.78
C MET A 169 -28.89 -19.76 31.53
N ASP A 170 -28.99 -20.64 32.49
CA ASP A 170 -30.18 -20.70 33.35
C ASP A 170 -30.33 -19.41 34.17
N ASN A 171 -31.57 -18.98 34.28
CA ASN A 171 -31.98 -17.87 35.15
C ASN A 171 -31.34 -16.49 34.88
N LEU A 172 -30.77 -16.25 33.69
CA LEU A 172 -30.23 -14.95 33.31
C LEU A 172 -31.29 -13.83 33.43
N LYS A 173 -32.52 -14.12 33.07
CA LYS A 173 -33.62 -13.18 33.23
C LYS A 173 -33.85 -12.83 34.72
N THR A 174 -33.80 -13.78 35.62
CA THR A 174 -33.96 -13.56 37.06
C THR A 174 -32.81 -12.67 37.63
N ILE A 175 -31.59 -12.85 37.12
CA ILE A 175 -30.44 -12.01 37.47
C ILE A 175 -30.69 -10.57 37.00
N ASN A 176 -31.15 -10.40 35.75
CA ASN A 176 -31.46 -9.08 35.18
C ASN A 176 -32.59 -8.38 35.97
N ASP A 177 -33.66 -9.09 36.29
CA ASP A 177 -34.83 -8.54 36.98
C ASP A 177 -34.49 -8.14 38.42
N ARG A 178 -33.55 -8.86 39.10
CA ARG A 178 -33.16 -8.61 40.48
C ARG A 178 -32.02 -7.60 40.62
N PHE A 179 -31.06 -7.62 39.71
CA PHE A 179 -29.79 -6.88 39.86
C PHE A 179 -29.51 -5.90 38.69
N GLY A 180 -30.43 -5.82 37.74
CA GLY A 180 -30.33 -4.95 36.58
C GLY A 180 -29.52 -5.58 35.42
N HIS A 181 -29.74 -5.09 34.20
CA HIS A 181 -29.11 -5.59 32.98
C HIS A 181 -27.58 -5.58 33.03
N LEU A 182 -26.95 -4.57 33.67
CA LEU A 182 -25.51 -4.54 33.82
C LEU A 182 -24.94 -5.71 34.66
N ALA A 183 -25.76 -6.32 35.54
CA ALA A 183 -25.35 -7.52 36.26
C ALA A 183 -25.36 -8.74 35.37
N GLY A 184 -26.40 -8.91 34.55
CA GLY A 184 -26.44 -9.97 33.54
C GLY A 184 -25.34 -9.85 32.48
N ASP A 185 -25.07 -8.63 32.03
CA ASP A 185 -23.97 -8.38 31.08
C ASP A 185 -22.62 -8.81 31.69
N ARG A 186 -22.33 -8.49 32.93
CA ARG A 186 -21.11 -8.94 33.61
C ARG A 186 -21.04 -10.47 33.73
N VAL A 187 -22.16 -11.13 33.96
CA VAL A 187 -22.21 -12.60 34.05
C VAL A 187 -21.86 -13.22 32.67
N LEU A 188 -22.42 -12.67 31.59
CA LEU A 188 -22.12 -13.12 30.22
C LEU A 188 -20.63 -12.92 29.87
N VAL A 189 -20.08 -11.76 30.21
CA VAL A 189 -18.65 -11.48 29.99
C VAL A 189 -17.78 -12.48 30.77
N ARG A 190 -18.09 -12.71 32.05
CA ARG A 190 -17.34 -13.66 32.89
C ARG A 190 -17.44 -15.10 32.42
N LEU A 191 -18.59 -15.51 31.90
CA LEU A 191 -18.77 -16.84 31.30
C LEU A 191 -17.80 -17.03 30.14
N VAL A 192 -17.77 -16.06 29.21
CA VAL A 192 -16.89 -16.11 28.02
C VAL A 192 -15.41 -16.05 28.42
N GLU A 193 -15.01 -15.14 29.34
CA GLU A 193 -13.65 -15.08 29.88
C GLU A 193 -13.20 -16.41 30.48
N SER A 194 -14.09 -17.05 31.25
CA SER A 194 -13.79 -18.34 31.87
C SER A 194 -13.65 -19.45 30.80
N ALA A 195 -14.49 -19.46 29.79
CA ALA A 195 -14.41 -20.43 28.71
C ALA A 195 -13.12 -20.29 27.91
N TYR A 196 -12.67 -19.06 27.62
CA TYR A 196 -11.38 -18.86 26.93
C TYR A 196 -10.19 -19.49 27.66
N GLY A 197 -10.23 -19.59 28.99
CA GLY A 197 -9.18 -20.26 29.77
C GLY A 197 -9.04 -21.76 29.52
N TRP A 198 -10.02 -22.39 28.90
CA TRP A 198 -10.05 -23.83 28.60
C TRP A 198 -9.89 -24.16 27.12
N LEU A 199 -10.01 -23.15 26.26
CA LEU A 199 -9.93 -23.33 24.80
C LEU A 199 -8.48 -23.47 24.34
N GLY A 200 -8.25 -24.39 23.40
CA GLY A 200 -7.01 -24.51 22.68
C GLY A 200 -6.83 -23.44 21.59
N ALA A 201 -5.67 -23.40 20.99
CA ALA A 201 -5.34 -22.35 19.99
C ALA A 201 -6.23 -22.37 18.72
N GLN A 202 -6.92 -23.49 18.44
CA GLN A 202 -7.80 -23.65 17.29
C GLN A 202 -9.29 -23.68 17.65
N ASP A 203 -9.59 -23.61 18.96
CA ASP A 203 -10.95 -23.61 19.43
C ASP A 203 -11.51 -22.18 19.43
N TRP A 204 -12.82 -22.08 19.38
CA TRP A 204 -13.50 -20.79 19.41
C TRP A 204 -14.78 -20.84 20.24
N ILE A 205 -15.20 -19.69 20.72
CA ILE A 205 -16.46 -19.48 21.40
C ILE A 205 -17.20 -18.32 20.76
N GLY A 206 -18.50 -18.42 20.70
CA GLY A 206 -19.33 -17.36 20.18
C GLY A 206 -20.67 -17.22 20.88
N ARG A 207 -21.26 -16.06 20.70
CA ARG A 207 -22.59 -15.71 21.16
C ARG A 207 -23.55 -15.73 19.98
N TRP A 208 -24.50 -16.64 20.07
CA TRP A 208 -25.49 -16.85 19.01
C TRP A 208 -26.74 -15.98 19.19
#